data_bc69beb6836667264ce8d0f53217436e
#
_entry.id   bc69beb6836667264ce8d0f53217436e
#
_cell.length_a   1.000
_cell.length_b   1.000
_cell.length_c   1.000
_cell.angle_alpha   90.00
_cell.angle_beta   90.00
_cell.angle_gamma   90.00
#
_symmetry.space_group_name_H-M   'P 1'
#
loop_
_entity.id
_entity.type
_entity.pdbx_description
1 polymer ?
#
loop_
_entity_poly.entity_id
_entity_poly.type
_entity_poly.pdbx_seq_one_letter_code
_entity_poly.pdbx_strand_id
1 'polypeptide(L)'
;ATRFIPTVECDAAQGYKDVLLKARPEDVRIIHSPVGMPGRALNTPLVQAMAEGRRFPPRHCARCLKTCDPAKVPYCITHALIEAVKGNLEEGLFFCGANVGRLDRMYTVRELMDELVTEWRQNQ
;
A
#
# COMPACT_ATOMS: atom_id res chain seq x y z
N ALA A 1 -1.25 -6.20 9.42
CA ALA A 1 -0.10 -5.46 8.86
C ALA A 1 -0.40 -3.96 8.70
N THR A 2 -1.57 -3.58 8.17
CA THR A 2 -1.89 -2.16 7.87
C THR A 2 -1.75 -1.23 9.08
N ARG A 3 -2.15 -1.65 10.29
CA ARG A 3 -2.01 -0.87 11.53
C ARG A 3 -0.56 -0.54 11.92
N PHE A 4 0.42 -1.32 11.44
CA PHE A 4 1.83 -1.10 11.76
C PHE A 4 2.52 -0.06 10.85
N ILE A 5 1.93 0.29 9.71
CA ILE A 5 2.52 1.28 8.80
C ILE A 5 2.44 2.70 9.42
N PRO A 6 1.29 3.18 9.93
CA PRO A 6 1.23 4.49 10.57
C PRO A 6 1.74 4.43 12.02
N THR A 7 2.94 3.90 12.22
CA THR A 7 3.65 3.92 13.49
C THR A 7 4.88 4.82 13.41
N VAL A 8 5.31 5.31 14.57
CA VAL A 8 6.47 6.19 14.67
C VAL A 8 7.73 5.50 14.16
N GLU A 9 7.86 4.19 14.45
CA GLU A 9 9.05 3.39 14.14
C GLU A 9 9.09 2.90 12.68
N CYS A 10 7.99 2.97 11.94
CA CYS A 10 7.97 2.56 10.53
C CYS A 10 8.77 3.54 9.67
N ASP A 11 9.68 3.02 8.84
CA ASP A 11 10.57 3.80 7.96
C ASP A 11 9.88 4.42 6.73
N ALA A 12 8.61 4.10 6.50
CA ALA A 12 7.85 4.72 5.41
C ALA A 12 7.74 6.23 5.63
N ALA A 13 7.82 7.00 4.55
CA ALA A 13 7.65 8.44 4.59
C ALA A 13 6.30 8.83 5.20
N GLN A 14 6.23 10.00 5.83
CA GLN A 14 5.01 10.51 6.47
C GLN A 14 3.83 10.54 5.50
N GLY A 15 4.06 10.83 4.22
CA GLY A 15 3.02 10.82 3.19
C GLY A 15 2.32 9.47 3.02
N TYR A 16 3.03 8.34 3.19
CA TYR A 16 2.40 7.01 3.21
C TYR A 16 1.49 6.85 4.44
N LYS A 17 1.98 7.24 5.60
CA LYS A 17 1.23 7.15 6.86
C LYS A 17 -0.03 8.02 6.80
N ASP A 18 0.10 9.24 6.30
CA ASP A 18 -1.01 10.20 6.18
C ASP A 18 -2.10 9.71 5.23
N VAL A 19 -1.75 9.13 4.09
CA VAL A 19 -2.75 8.63 3.14
C VAL A 19 -3.53 7.46 3.73
N LEU A 20 -2.89 6.59 4.51
CA LEU A 20 -3.58 5.51 5.22
C LEU A 20 -4.52 6.05 6.31
N LEU A 21 -4.09 7.04 7.09
CA LEU A 21 -4.90 7.64 8.16
C LEU A 21 -6.11 8.41 7.64
N LYS A 22 -6.03 8.96 6.43
CA LYS A 22 -7.13 9.65 5.76
C LYS A 22 -8.03 8.74 4.95
N ALA A 23 -7.62 7.49 4.72
CA ALA A 23 -8.35 6.54 3.88
C ALA A 23 -9.70 6.15 4.49
N ARG A 24 -10.70 6.06 3.63
CA ARG A 24 -12.03 5.57 3.94
C ARG A 24 -12.24 4.19 3.32
N PRO A 25 -13.23 3.40 3.78
CA PRO A 25 -13.51 2.09 3.21
C PRO A 25 -13.72 2.11 1.68
N GLU A 26 -14.36 3.14 1.16
CA GLU A 26 -14.62 3.33 -0.27
C GLU A 26 -13.37 3.67 -1.10
N ASP A 27 -12.27 4.03 -0.46
CA ASP A 27 -11.01 4.32 -1.15
C ASP A 27 -10.21 3.06 -1.47
N VAL A 28 -10.66 1.90 -1.01
CA VAL A 28 -9.98 0.61 -1.21
C VAL A 28 -10.42 -0.03 -2.53
N ARG A 29 -9.46 -0.48 -3.33
CA ARG A 29 -9.68 -1.17 -4.61
C ARG A 29 -8.96 -2.51 -4.65
N ILE A 30 -9.57 -3.46 -5.38
CA ILE A 30 -8.86 -4.67 -5.80
C ILE A 30 -8.20 -4.36 -7.14
N ILE A 31 -6.90 -4.60 -7.20
CA ILE A 31 -6.08 -4.35 -8.38
C ILE A 31 -5.49 -5.65 -8.91
N HIS A 32 -5.19 -5.69 -10.20
CA HIS A 32 -4.40 -6.77 -10.80
C HIS A 32 -2.91 -6.46 -10.65
N SER A 33 -2.24 -7.28 -9.84
CA SER A 33 -0.79 -7.17 -9.67
C SER A 33 -0.08 -7.79 -10.88
N PRO A 34 1.03 -7.18 -11.35
CA PRO A 34 1.85 -7.80 -12.41
C PRO A 34 2.54 -9.09 -11.97
N VAL A 35 2.48 -9.45 -10.70
CA VAL A 35 2.94 -10.74 -10.18
C VAL A 35 1.87 -11.85 -10.21
N GLY A 36 0.72 -11.58 -10.81
CA GLY A 36 -0.31 -12.58 -11.10
C GLY A 36 -1.38 -12.78 -10.01
N MET A 37 -1.26 -12.13 -8.86
CA MET A 37 -2.27 -12.22 -7.79
C MET A 37 -3.03 -10.90 -7.63
N PRO A 38 -4.34 -10.95 -7.32
CA PRO A 38 -5.07 -9.72 -6.99
C PRO A 38 -4.50 -9.12 -5.70
N GLY A 39 -4.39 -7.79 -5.66
CA GLY A 39 -3.95 -7.03 -4.50
C GLY A 39 -5.02 -6.04 -4.05
N ARG A 40 -4.96 -5.63 -2.80
CA ARG A 40 -5.84 -4.59 -2.26
C ARG A 40 -5.01 -3.34 -1.97
N ALA A 41 -5.39 -2.23 -2.59
CA ALA A 41 -4.65 -0.97 -2.50
C ALA A 41 -5.60 0.23 -2.44
N LEU A 42 -5.06 1.39 -2.06
CA LEU A 42 -5.80 2.65 -2.12
C LEU A 42 -5.98 3.13 -3.57
N ASN A 43 -7.11 3.78 -3.82
CA ASN A 43 -7.48 4.33 -5.12
C ASN A 43 -6.72 5.63 -5.42
N THR A 44 -5.40 5.51 -5.60
CA THR A 44 -4.50 6.62 -5.94
C THR A 44 -4.57 6.96 -7.43
N PRO A 45 -3.98 8.09 -7.88
CA PRO A 45 -3.90 8.43 -9.30
C PRO A 45 -3.32 7.31 -10.17
N LEU A 46 -2.30 6.60 -9.70
CA LEU A 46 -1.75 5.43 -10.39
C LEU A 46 -2.82 4.34 -10.60
N VAL A 47 -3.55 3.98 -9.54
CA VAL A 47 -4.59 2.94 -9.58
C VAL A 47 -5.73 3.34 -10.50
N GLN A 48 -6.15 4.61 -10.46
CA GLN A 48 -7.18 5.14 -11.35
C GLN A 48 -6.76 5.06 -12.82
N ALA A 49 -5.54 5.51 -13.11
CA ALA A 49 -5.00 5.47 -14.47
C ALA A 49 -4.85 4.04 -15.01
N MET A 50 -4.46 3.07 -14.16
CA MET A 50 -4.43 1.66 -14.53
C MET A 50 -5.84 1.12 -14.84
N ALA A 51 -6.85 1.52 -14.07
CA ALA A 51 -8.24 1.14 -14.32
C ALA A 51 -8.76 1.67 -15.67
N GLU A 52 -8.23 2.80 -16.13
CA GLU A 52 -8.49 3.37 -17.45
C GLU A 52 -7.69 2.70 -18.59
N GLY A 53 -6.91 1.68 -18.28
CA GLY A 53 -6.10 0.95 -19.25
C GLY A 53 -4.75 1.61 -19.60
N ARG A 54 -4.34 2.63 -18.86
CA ARG A 54 -3.02 3.25 -19.04
C ARG A 54 -1.92 2.32 -18.52
N ARG A 55 -0.79 2.33 -19.21
CA ARG A 55 0.38 1.52 -18.87
C ARG A 55 1.53 2.40 -18.41
N PHE A 56 2.28 1.89 -17.44
CA PHE A 56 3.44 2.55 -16.84
C PHE A 56 4.64 1.58 -16.87
N PRO A 57 5.21 1.32 -18.06
CA PRO A 57 6.35 0.42 -18.17
C PRO A 57 7.55 0.99 -17.40
N PRO A 58 8.42 0.12 -16.85
CA PRO A 58 9.59 0.59 -16.11
C PRO A 58 10.55 1.35 -17.02
N ARG A 59 11.05 2.49 -16.55
CA ARG A 59 12.13 3.23 -17.24
C ARG A 59 13.45 2.45 -17.19
N HIS A 60 13.70 1.79 -16.06
CA HIS A 60 14.83 0.89 -15.84
C HIS A 60 14.31 -0.39 -15.18
N CYS A 61 14.58 -1.53 -15.81
CA CYS A 61 14.19 -2.82 -15.27
C CYS A 61 15.33 -3.42 -14.44
N ALA A 62 15.10 -3.62 -13.15
CA ALA A 62 16.04 -4.26 -12.24
C ALA A 62 16.09 -5.79 -12.36
N ARG A 63 15.28 -6.39 -13.26
CA ARG A 63 15.14 -7.85 -13.45
C ARG A 63 14.83 -8.59 -12.13
N CYS A 64 14.02 -7.97 -11.28
CA CYS A 64 13.71 -8.45 -9.93
C CYS A 64 12.81 -9.70 -9.91
N LEU A 65 12.06 -9.96 -10.98
CA LEU A 65 11.14 -11.10 -11.08
C LEU A 65 11.41 -11.89 -12.36
N LYS A 66 11.64 -13.19 -12.22
CA LYS A 66 11.99 -14.10 -13.33
C LYS A 66 10.89 -14.16 -14.41
N THR A 67 9.63 -14.09 -14.01
CA THR A 67 8.47 -14.24 -14.90
C THR A 67 7.94 -12.90 -15.43
N CYS A 68 8.52 -11.78 -15.02
CA CYS A 68 8.08 -10.45 -15.44
C CYS A 68 8.64 -10.11 -16.83
N ASP A 69 7.73 -9.75 -17.75
CA ASP A 69 8.08 -9.18 -19.06
C ASP A 69 7.86 -7.65 -19.02
N PRO A 70 8.93 -6.83 -18.93
CA PRO A 70 8.80 -5.37 -18.83
C PRO A 70 8.04 -4.73 -20.00
N ALA A 71 8.03 -5.38 -21.17
CA ALA A 71 7.34 -4.89 -22.35
C ALA A 71 5.80 -5.10 -22.27
N LYS A 72 5.34 -6.03 -21.44
CA LYS A 72 3.93 -6.42 -21.36
C LYS A 72 3.23 -6.01 -20.08
N VAL A 73 3.95 -5.85 -18.97
CA VAL A 73 3.35 -5.51 -17.66
C VAL A 73 2.64 -4.14 -17.71
N PRO A 74 1.53 -3.99 -17.00
CA PRO A 74 0.81 -2.71 -16.92
C PRO A 74 1.63 -1.65 -16.17
N TYR A 75 2.43 -2.04 -15.18
CA TYR A 75 3.32 -1.17 -14.42
C TYR A 75 4.43 -1.98 -13.76
N CYS A 76 5.47 -1.32 -13.30
CA CYS A 76 6.56 -1.95 -12.54
C CYS A 76 6.20 -2.01 -11.06
N ILE A 77 5.96 -3.20 -10.51
CA ILE A 77 5.61 -3.36 -9.08
C ILE A 77 6.71 -2.84 -8.15
N THR A 78 7.97 -3.09 -8.46
CA THR A 78 9.10 -2.64 -7.65
C THR A 78 9.17 -1.11 -7.59
N HIS A 79 9.05 -0.45 -8.74
CA HIS A 79 9.02 1.02 -8.79
C HIS A 79 7.84 1.57 -7.98
N ALA A 80 6.64 1.06 -8.19
CA ALA A 80 5.44 1.53 -7.51
C ALA A 80 5.51 1.35 -5.97
N LEU A 81 6.12 0.27 -5.49
CA LEU A 81 6.33 0.05 -4.05
C LEU A 81 7.38 0.99 -3.46
N ILE A 82 8.47 1.25 -4.19
CA ILE A 82 9.51 2.21 -3.77
C ILE A 82 8.92 3.62 -3.68
N GLU A 83 8.18 4.03 -4.69
CA GLU A 83 7.54 5.36 -4.70
C GLU A 83 6.49 5.51 -3.58
N ALA A 84 5.78 4.44 -3.24
CA ALA A 84 4.87 4.45 -2.08
C ALA A 84 5.64 4.69 -0.77
N VAL A 85 6.74 3.99 -0.53
CA VAL A 85 7.58 4.18 0.68
C VAL A 85 8.13 5.60 0.77
N LYS A 86 8.45 6.23 -0.36
CA LYS A 86 8.87 7.64 -0.44
C LYS A 86 7.72 8.64 -0.22
N GLY A 87 6.47 8.18 -0.21
CA GLY A 87 5.29 9.03 -0.07
C GLY A 87 4.82 9.70 -1.35
N ASN A 88 5.27 9.21 -2.53
CA ASN A 88 4.83 9.72 -3.82
C ASN A 88 3.43 9.18 -4.18
N LEU A 89 2.40 10.02 -3.99
CA LEU A 89 1.00 9.63 -4.22
C LEU A 89 0.66 9.42 -5.71
N GLU A 90 1.39 10.05 -6.61
CA GLU A 90 1.13 9.97 -8.06
C GLU A 90 1.60 8.64 -8.66
N GLU A 91 2.74 8.13 -8.23
CA GLU A 91 3.37 6.92 -8.79
C GLU A 91 3.40 5.73 -7.82
N GLY A 92 3.02 5.94 -6.57
CA GLY A 92 3.06 4.92 -5.53
C GLY A 92 1.85 3.99 -5.54
N LEU A 93 2.09 2.73 -5.23
CA LEU A 93 1.06 1.73 -4.98
C LEU A 93 1.00 1.44 -3.47
N PHE A 94 -0.08 1.90 -2.84
CA PHE A 94 -0.27 1.85 -1.39
C PHE A 94 -1.15 0.66 -1.02
N PHE A 95 -0.54 -0.49 -0.76
CA PHE A 95 -1.25 -1.66 -0.28
C PHE A 95 -1.82 -1.45 1.13
N CYS A 96 -3.03 -1.94 1.35
CA CYS A 96 -3.69 -1.87 2.65
C CYS A 96 -4.72 -3.00 2.82
N GLY A 97 -5.13 -3.26 4.05
CA GLY A 97 -6.24 -4.15 4.34
C GLY A 97 -7.61 -3.46 4.14
N ALA A 98 -8.67 -4.27 4.08
CA ALA A 98 -10.04 -3.79 3.94
C ALA A 98 -10.47 -2.84 5.09
N ASN A 99 -9.86 -3.00 6.26
CA ASN A 99 -10.19 -2.23 7.46
C ASN A 99 -9.34 -0.96 7.64
N VAL A 100 -8.69 -0.48 6.59
CA VAL A 100 -7.86 0.74 6.65
C VAL A 100 -8.63 1.95 7.20
N GLY A 101 -9.92 2.08 6.90
CA GLY A 101 -10.78 3.15 7.40
C GLY A 101 -11.02 3.15 8.91
N ARG A 102 -10.50 2.15 9.64
CA ARG A 102 -10.52 2.11 11.12
C ARG A 102 -9.27 2.71 11.76
N LEU A 103 -8.29 3.11 10.95
CA LEU A 103 -7.11 3.81 11.45
C LEU A 103 -7.51 5.24 11.86
N ASP A 104 -7.18 5.63 13.07
CA ASP A 104 -7.60 6.91 13.65
C ASP A 104 -6.42 7.82 14.00
N ARG A 105 -5.24 7.26 14.32
CA ARG A 105 -4.07 8.03 14.72
C ARG A 105 -2.76 7.29 14.47
N MET A 106 -1.66 8.01 14.61
CA MET A 106 -0.32 7.43 14.73
C MET A 106 -0.17 6.73 16.09
N TYR A 107 0.53 5.62 16.09
CA TYR A 107 0.90 4.85 17.29
C TYR A 107 2.41 4.70 17.37
N THR A 108 2.93 4.46 18.56
CA THR A 108 4.18 3.69 18.69
C THR A 108 3.84 2.20 18.53
N VAL A 109 4.83 1.39 18.13
CA VAL A 109 4.65 -0.08 18.05
C VAL A 109 4.26 -0.64 19.43
N ARG A 110 4.82 -0.11 20.51
CA ARG A 110 4.47 -0.52 21.88
C ARG A 110 2.99 -0.30 22.17
N GLU A 111 2.48 0.93 21.95
CA GLU A 111 1.06 1.25 22.17
C GLU A 111 0.15 0.33 21.37
N LEU A 112 0.49 0.08 20.10
CA LEU A 112 -0.29 -0.80 19.22
C LEU A 112 -0.29 -2.24 19.72
N MET A 113 0.84 -2.76 20.19
CA MET A 113 0.93 -4.11 20.75
C MET A 113 0.14 -4.23 22.06
N ASP A 114 0.22 -3.24 22.94
CA ASP A 114 -0.52 -3.24 24.21
C ASP A 114 -2.04 -3.21 23.95
N GLU A 115 -2.48 -2.42 22.98
CA GLU A 115 -3.89 -2.38 22.55
C GLU A 115 -4.36 -3.73 22.00
N LEU A 116 -3.59 -4.34 21.07
CA LEU A 116 -3.92 -5.65 20.49
C LEU A 116 -4.04 -6.75 21.55
N VAL A 117 -3.12 -6.77 22.53
CA VAL A 117 -3.16 -7.75 23.62
C VAL A 117 -4.36 -7.50 24.52
N THR A 118 -4.70 -6.25 24.79
CA THR A 118 -5.85 -5.87 25.61
C THR A 118 -7.16 -6.28 24.93
N GLU A 119 -7.33 -5.93 23.64
CA GLU A 119 -8.50 -6.33 22.85
C GLU A 119 -8.65 -7.85 22.78
N TRP A 120 -7.55 -8.58 22.59
CA TRP A 120 -7.56 -10.04 22.56
C TRP A 120 -8.05 -10.63 23.90
N ARG A 121 -7.54 -10.13 25.03
CA ARG A 121 -7.96 -10.59 26.37
C ARG A 121 -9.44 -10.30 26.66
N GLN A 122 -9.95 -9.16 26.19
CA GLN A 122 -11.36 -8.77 26.40
C GLN A 122 -12.35 -9.62 25.57
N ASN A 123 -11.88 -10.25 24.50
CA ASN A 123 -12.71 -11.04 23.57
C ASN A 123 -12.49 -12.56 23.69
N GLN A 124 -11.95 -13.01 24.80
CA GLN A 124 -11.79 -14.45 25.11
C GLN A 124 -13.04 -15.08 25.74
#